data_1043b7141cb4a48192c1794abdceb820
#
_entry.id   1043b7141cb4a48192c1794abdceb820
#
_cell.length_a   1.000
_cell.length_b   1.000
_cell.length_c   1.000
_cell.angle_alpha   90.00
_cell.angle_beta   90.00
_cell.angle_gamma   90.00
#
_symmetry.space_group_name_H-M   'P 1'
#
loop_
_entity.id
_entity.type
_entity.pdbx_description
1 polymer ?
#
loop_
_entity_poly.entity_id
_entity_poly.type
_entity_poly.pdbx_seq_one_letter_code
_entity_poly.pdbx_strand_id
1 'polypeptide(L)'
;MPYAQALYIPWRALFSSVAVIVRTKDRPVFLARALQNIAEQRYTQYTVYVVDDGGNQEESQQIIDRSPVAAQTVLLHAAGGNMEAASNLGVRSSESTYIAIHDDDDLWDPQFLERTVATLDGTGADMCVVRIIERFEQQTEDGFIVLNERTFHEDLPAMGLQFLFRTNRAVPIGVLYRRTLHEKVGYFDEELPVVGDWEFNMRAAMAGEVQLLDEPLAYWCKRPDATGSAANSVSHEQQHRIFDAQVRANAIREDLAAGAHIGPYLYQAH
;
A
#
# COMPACT_ATOMS: atom_id res chain seq x y z
N MET A 1 25.37 38.42 -28.55
CA MET A 1 24.10 37.77 -28.19
C MET A 1 24.44 36.35 -27.79
N PRO A 2 24.42 35.96 -26.49
CA PRO A 2 24.62 34.56 -26.10
C PRO A 2 23.30 33.81 -26.33
N TYR A 3 23.37 32.71 -27.07
CA TYR A 3 22.27 31.77 -27.25
C TYR A 3 21.97 31.13 -25.89
N ALA A 4 20.74 31.29 -25.43
CA ALA A 4 20.19 30.54 -24.28
C ALA A 4 20.24 29.05 -24.63
N GLN A 5 21.05 28.28 -23.93
CA GLN A 5 20.95 26.85 -23.94
C GLN A 5 19.60 26.46 -23.35
N ALA A 6 18.70 25.99 -24.22
CA ALA A 6 17.47 25.35 -23.79
C ALA A 6 17.89 24.09 -22.98
N LEU A 7 17.62 24.12 -21.68
CA LEU A 7 17.77 22.94 -20.84
C LEU A 7 16.84 21.86 -21.43
N TYR A 8 17.46 20.81 -21.99
CA TYR A 8 16.75 19.61 -22.40
C TYR A 8 16.27 18.90 -21.14
N ILE A 9 15.04 19.17 -20.72
CA ILE A 9 14.34 18.39 -19.69
C ILE A 9 13.80 17.16 -20.43
N PRO A 10 14.31 15.93 -20.16
CA PRO A 10 13.75 14.76 -20.79
C PRO A 10 12.26 14.70 -20.46
N TRP A 11 11.41 14.45 -21.46
CA TRP A 11 9.94 14.41 -21.31
C TRP A 11 9.47 13.47 -20.17
N ARG A 12 10.27 12.46 -19.81
CA ARG A 12 10.04 11.60 -18.62
C ARG A 12 10.11 12.36 -17.29
N ALA A 13 10.76 13.50 -17.22
CA ALA A 13 10.85 14.33 -16.01
C ALA A 13 9.61 15.24 -15.80
N LEU A 14 8.65 15.23 -16.73
CA LEU A 14 7.41 16.01 -16.64
C LEU A 14 6.25 15.29 -15.95
N PHE A 15 6.41 14.00 -15.67
CA PHE A 15 5.37 13.18 -15.03
C PHE A 15 5.91 12.47 -13.80
N SER A 16 5.16 12.53 -12.71
CA SER A 16 5.49 11.85 -11.47
C SER A 16 5.38 10.33 -11.64
N SER A 17 6.48 9.59 -11.52
CA SER A 17 6.48 8.14 -11.68
C SER A 17 6.00 7.44 -10.41
N VAL A 18 5.32 6.29 -10.57
CA VAL A 18 4.83 5.45 -9.47
C VAL A 18 5.53 4.09 -9.49
N ALA A 19 6.06 3.65 -8.35
CA ALA A 19 6.40 2.25 -8.13
C ALA A 19 5.18 1.54 -7.53
N VAL A 20 4.62 0.60 -8.27
CA VAL A 20 3.55 -0.29 -7.80
C VAL A 20 4.22 -1.56 -7.30
N ILE A 21 4.19 -1.79 -5.99
CA ILE A 21 4.83 -2.93 -5.35
C ILE A 21 3.76 -3.98 -5.09
N VAL A 22 3.83 -5.11 -5.80
CA VAL A 22 2.91 -6.24 -5.65
C VAL A 22 3.58 -7.31 -4.80
N ARG A 23 3.02 -7.57 -3.62
CA ARG A 23 3.50 -8.63 -2.73
C ARG A 23 2.75 -9.92 -3.04
N THR A 24 3.46 -11.03 -3.23
CA THR A 24 2.85 -12.34 -3.51
C THR A 24 3.65 -13.48 -2.92
N LYS A 25 3.00 -14.63 -2.64
CA LYS A 25 3.63 -15.87 -2.21
C LYS A 25 2.74 -17.05 -2.54
N ASP A 26 3.15 -17.90 -3.50
CA ASP A 26 2.43 -19.12 -3.90
C ASP A 26 0.93 -18.88 -4.20
N ARG A 27 0.61 -17.75 -4.84
CA ARG A 27 -0.77 -17.30 -5.14
C ARG A 27 -0.95 -16.93 -6.62
N PRO A 28 -0.72 -17.86 -7.56
CA PRO A 28 -0.66 -17.56 -9.01
C PRO A 28 -1.93 -16.91 -9.55
N VAL A 29 -3.10 -17.33 -9.10
CA VAL A 29 -4.40 -16.79 -9.57
C VAL A 29 -4.57 -15.33 -9.14
N PHE A 30 -4.17 -15.00 -7.91
CA PHE A 30 -4.25 -13.65 -7.39
C PHE A 30 -3.24 -12.73 -8.06
N LEU A 31 -1.98 -13.18 -8.22
CA LEU A 31 -0.96 -12.42 -8.94
C LEU A 31 -1.40 -12.09 -10.36
N ALA A 32 -1.94 -13.06 -11.09
CA ALA A 32 -2.46 -12.84 -12.44
C ALA A 32 -3.59 -11.79 -12.47
N ARG A 33 -4.50 -11.86 -11.49
CA ARG A 33 -5.60 -10.89 -11.31
C ARG A 33 -5.09 -9.49 -11.00
N ALA A 34 -4.12 -9.37 -10.08
CA ALA A 34 -3.54 -8.08 -9.71
C ALA A 34 -2.85 -7.41 -10.91
N LEU A 35 -2.04 -8.15 -11.67
CA LEU A 35 -1.37 -7.61 -12.86
C LEU A 35 -2.36 -7.20 -13.96
N GLN A 36 -3.46 -7.94 -14.14
CA GLN A 36 -4.55 -7.54 -15.03
C GLN A 36 -5.23 -6.26 -14.56
N ASN A 37 -5.54 -6.12 -13.27
CA ASN A 37 -6.15 -4.92 -12.70
C ASN A 37 -5.23 -3.69 -12.78
N ILE A 38 -3.92 -3.87 -12.54
CA ILE A 38 -2.93 -2.79 -12.71
C ILE A 38 -2.88 -2.34 -14.17
N ALA A 39 -3.01 -3.25 -15.13
CA ALA A 39 -3.03 -2.91 -16.56
C ALA A 39 -4.23 -2.03 -16.97
N GLU A 40 -5.31 -2.04 -16.19
CA GLU A 40 -6.52 -1.24 -16.44
C GLU A 40 -6.37 0.21 -15.95
N GLN A 41 -5.27 0.55 -15.26
CA GLN A 41 -5.04 1.91 -14.79
C GLN A 41 -4.89 2.91 -15.94
N ARG A 42 -5.59 4.04 -15.85
CA ARG A 42 -5.51 5.13 -16.85
C ARG A 42 -4.19 5.86 -16.80
N TYR A 43 -3.56 5.96 -15.63
CA TYR A 43 -2.23 6.51 -15.45
C TYR A 43 -1.18 5.49 -15.87
N THR A 44 -0.29 5.86 -16.80
CA THR A 44 0.65 4.90 -17.43
C THR A 44 2.11 5.07 -17.01
N GLN A 45 2.43 6.09 -16.19
CA GLN A 45 3.81 6.35 -15.75
C GLN A 45 4.10 5.57 -14.47
N TYR A 46 4.05 4.25 -14.52
CA TYR A 46 4.38 3.38 -13.42
C TYR A 46 5.30 2.22 -13.84
N THR A 47 5.98 1.67 -12.85
CA THR A 47 6.72 0.40 -12.94
C THR A 47 6.19 -0.54 -11.88
N VAL A 48 5.90 -1.77 -12.24
CA VAL A 48 5.43 -2.80 -11.31
C VAL A 48 6.64 -3.57 -10.77
N TYR A 49 6.72 -3.71 -9.46
CA TYR A 49 7.70 -4.53 -8.76
C TYR A 49 6.96 -5.68 -8.09
N VAL A 50 6.95 -6.85 -8.72
CA VAL A 50 6.41 -8.07 -8.11
C VAL A 50 7.46 -8.60 -7.15
N VAL A 51 7.13 -8.69 -5.88
CA VAL A 51 8.00 -9.26 -4.84
C VAL A 51 7.43 -10.61 -4.43
N ASP A 52 8.11 -11.67 -4.88
CA ASP A 52 7.82 -13.04 -4.49
C ASP A 52 8.50 -13.34 -3.16
N ASP A 53 7.71 -13.48 -2.08
CA ASP A 53 8.19 -13.69 -0.70
C ASP A 53 8.50 -15.17 -0.40
N GLY A 54 9.40 -15.76 -1.18
CA GLY A 54 9.85 -17.15 -0.99
C GLY A 54 8.92 -18.20 -1.61
N GLY A 55 8.12 -17.81 -2.60
CA GLY A 55 7.31 -18.70 -3.42
C GLY A 55 8.03 -19.27 -4.64
N ASN A 56 7.27 -19.74 -5.61
CA ASN A 56 7.77 -20.31 -6.86
C ASN A 56 8.08 -19.21 -7.89
N GLN A 57 9.35 -18.81 -7.96
CA GLN A 57 9.85 -17.77 -8.89
C GLN A 57 9.53 -18.06 -10.36
N GLU A 58 9.69 -19.30 -10.80
CA GLU A 58 9.47 -19.66 -12.21
C GLU A 58 8.00 -19.49 -12.58
N GLU A 59 7.08 -19.87 -11.69
CA GLU A 59 5.66 -19.65 -11.88
C GLU A 59 5.30 -18.16 -11.87
N SER A 60 5.84 -17.39 -10.92
CA SER A 60 5.66 -15.94 -10.87
C SER A 60 6.17 -15.25 -12.15
N GLN A 61 7.33 -15.65 -12.68
CA GLN A 61 7.85 -15.14 -13.95
C GLN A 61 6.95 -15.47 -15.13
N GLN A 62 6.46 -16.71 -15.22
CA GLN A 62 5.54 -17.12 -16.29
C GLN A 62 4.23 -16.34 -16.29
N ILE A 63 3.73 -15.98 -15.10
CA ILE A 63 2.54 -15.16 -14.96
C ILE A 63 2.81 -13.74 -15.44
N ILE A 64 3.94 -13.16 -15.03
CA ILE A 64 4.38 -11.83 -15.46
C ILE A 64 4.50 -11.78 -16.98
N ASP A 65 5.19 -12.75 -17.60
CA ASP A 65 5.44 -12.81 -19.05
C ASP A 65 4.15 -12.84 -19.88
N ARG A 66 3.06 -13.38 -19.31
CA ARG A 66 1.73 -13.46 -19.94
C ARG A 66 0.85 -12.25 -19.62
N SER A 67 1.26 -11.39 -18.70
CA SER A 67 0.47 -10.25 -18.26
C SER A 67 0.54 -9.07 -19.26
N PRO A 68 -0.49 -8.22 -19.33
CA PRO A 68 -0.46 -7.02 -20.16
C PRO A 68 0.62 -6.00 -19.75
N VAL A 69 1.15 -6.10 -18.51
CA VAL A 69 2.15 -5.18 -17.96
C VAL A 69 3.57 -5.79 -17.94
N ALA A 70 3.80 -6.90 -18.62
CA ALA A 70 5.08 -7.61 -18.64
C ALA A 70 6.30 -6.67 -18.93
N ALA A 71 6.17 -5.79 -19.91
CA ALA A 71 7.24 -4.90 -20.35
C ALA A 71 7.65 -3.83 -19.29
N GLN A 72 6.84 -3.60 -18.29
CA GLN A 72 7.07 -2.63 -17.22
C GLN A 72 7.09 -3.27 -15.82
N THR A 73 7.24 -4.61 -15.78
CA THR A 73 7.28 -5.38 -14.54
C THR A 73 8.67 -5.92 -14.27
N VAL A 74 9.12 -5.78 -13.03
CA VAL A 74 10.35 -6.34 -12.49
C VAL A 74 9.99 -7.38 -11.45
N LEU A 75 10.49 -8.61 -11.59
CA LEU A 75 10.38 -9.63 -10.55
C LEU A 75 11.53 -9.49 -9.56
N LEU A 76 11.19 -9.42 -8.29
CA LEU A 76 12.10 -9.44 -7.16
C LEU A 76 11.83 -10.68 -6.32
N HIS A 77 12.86 -11.24 -5.75
CA HIS A 77 12.74 -12.40 -4.89
C HIS A 77 13.23 -12.08 -3.48
N ALA A 78 12.34 -12.26 -2.50
CA ALA A 78 12.67 -12.23 -1.09
C ALA A 78 12.94 -13.64 -0.59
N ALA A 79 13.80 -13.78 0.42
CA ALA A 79 14.19 -15.09 0.96
C ALA A 79 13.13 -15.74 1.86
N GLY A 80 11.89 -15.22 1.87
CA GLY A 80 10.84 -15.57 2.80
C GLY A 80 10.99 -14.79 4.11
N GLY A 81 10.17 -13.83 4.33
CA GLY A 81 10.17 -12.98 5.51
C GLY A 81 8.73 -12.74 5.95
N ASN A 82 8.29 -11.54 5.72
CA ASN A 82 6.92 -11.12 5.92
C ASN A 82 6.55 -10.04 4.90
N MET A 83 5.33 -9.56 4.95
CA MET A 83 4.79 -8.56 4.03
C MET A 83 5.61 -7.25 4.07
N GLU A 84 6.14 -6.86 5.23
CA GLU A 84 6.91 -5.64 5.42
C GLU A 84 8.30 -5.73 4.78
N ALA A 85 8.98 -6.87 4.95
CA ALA A 85 10.25 -7.14 4.27
C ALA A 85 10.10 -7.15 2.74
N ALA A 86 9.01 -7.75 2.23
CA ALA A 86 8.68 -7.73 0.82
C ALA A 86 8.42 -6.30 0.31
N SER A 87 7.64 -5.50 1.05
CA SER A 87 7.41 -4.09 0.75
C SER A 87 8.72 -3.31 0.68
N ASN A 88 9.57 -3.47 1.70
CA ASN A 88 10.86 -2.79 1.78
C ASN A 88 11.79 -3.15 0.62
N LEU A 89 11.81 -4.41 0.21
CA LEU A 89 12.59 -4.84 -0.96
C LEU A 89 12.12 -4.11 -2.23
N GLY A 90 10.81 -4.05 -2.46
CA GLY A 90 10.22 -3.32 -3.59
C GLY A 90 10.54 -1.82 -3.55
N VAL A 91 10.39 -1.19 -2.38
CA VAL A 91 10.73 0.23 -2.18
C VAL A 91 12.19 0.50 -2.49
N ARG A 92 13.12 -0.29 -1.93
CA ARG A 92 14.57 -0.11 -2.13
C ARG A 92 15.01 -0.37 -3.56
N SER A 93 14.30 -1.23 -4.29
CA SER A 93 14.60 -1.57 -5.69
C SER A 93 14.04 -0.57 -6.71
N SER A 94 13.32 0.44 -6.27
CA SER A 94 12.64 1.41 -7.13
C SER A 94 13.17 2.84 -6.91
N GLU A 95 13.01 3.72 -7.90
CA GLU A 95 13.45 5.13 -7.85
C GLU A 95 12.29 6.11 -8.18
N SER A 96 11.06 5.63 -8.20
CA SER A 96 9.87 6.42 -8.54
C SER A 96 9.57 7.52 -7.52
N THR A 97 8.88 8.57 -7.94
CA THR A 97 8.43 9.68 -7.08
C THR A 97 7.47 9.22 -6.01
N TYR A 98 6.54 8.34 -6.40
CA TYR A 98 5.49 7.79 -5.55
C TYR A 98 5.63 6.29 -5.37
N ILE A 99 5.11 5.80 -4.26
CA ILE A 99 5.01 4.38 -3.91
C ILE A 99 3.54 4.05 -3.69
N ALA A 100 3.11 2.91 -4.22
CA ALA A 100 1.84 2.24 -3.90
C ALA A 100 2.12 0.77 -3.60
N ILE A 101 1.59 0.26 -2.49
CA ILE A 101 1.62 -1.15 -2.17
C ILE A 101 0.31 -1.77 -2.63
N HIS A 102 0.40 -2.80 -3.47
CA HIS A 102 -0.74 -3.53 -4.00
C HIS A 102 -0.65 -4.99 -3.53
N ASP A 103 -1.52 -5.40 -2.64
CA ASP A 103 -1.61 -6.82 -2.29
C ASP A 103 -2.18 -7.60 -3.48
N ASP A 104 -1.67 -8.81 -3.72
CA ASP A 104 -2.04 -9.59 -4.90
C ASP A 104 -3.53 -9.96 -4.95
N ASP A 105 -4.22 -9.87 -3.82
CA ASP A 105 -5.63 -10.21 -3.67
C ASP A 105 -6.61 -9.02 -3.66
N ASP A 106 -6.10 -7.79 -3.76
CA ASP A 106 -6.89 -6.56 -3.77
C ASP A 106 -7.04 -5.97 -5.18
N LEU A 107 -7.84 -4.91 -5.32
CA LEU A 107 -8.11 -4.30 -6.62
C LEU A 107 -8.18 -2.77 -6.53
N TRP A 108 -7.88 -2.10 -7.63
CA TRP A 108 -8.09 -0.68 -7.83
C TRP A 108 -9.20 -0.39 -8.84
N ASP A 109 -9.87 0.75 -8.68
CA ASP A 109 -10.59 1.40 -9.77
C ASP A 109 -9.59 1.87 -10.84
N PRO A 110 -9.94 1.86 -12.12
CA PRO A 110 -9.04 2.32 -13.20
C PRO A 110 -8.51 3.75 -13.05
N GLN A 111 -9.11 4.57 -12.21
CA GLN A 111 -8.71 5.96 -11.95
C GLN A 111 -7.81 6.11 -10.71
N PHE A 112 -7.52 5.07 -9.95
CA PHE A 112 -6.81 5.18 -8.68
C PHE A 112 -5.48 5.92 -8.81
N LEU A 113 -4.59 5.49 -9.70
CA LEU A 113 -3.28 6.14 -9.87
C LEU A 113 -3.42 7.56 -10.42
N GLU A 114 -4.30 7.78 -11.38
CA GLU A 114 -4.53 9.10 -11.98
C GLU A 114 -5.00 10.11 -10.93
N ARG A 115 -5.99 9.74 -10.11
CA ARG A 115 -6.61 10.62 -9.12
C ARG A 115 -5.68 10.89 -7.94
N THR A 116 -5.01 9.86 -7.43
CA THR A 116 -4.10 9.99 -6.29
C THR A 116 -2.83 10.78 -6.65
N VAL A 117 -2.23 10.56 -7.82
CA VAL A 117 -1.10 11.35 -8.32
C VAL A 117 -1.51 12.81 -8.49
N ALA A 118 -2.65 13.08 -9.15
CA ALA A 118 -3.15 14.45 -9.32
C ALA A 118 -3.41 15.16 -7.98
N THR A 119 -3.92 14.43 -6.98
CA THR A 119 -4.12 14.96 -5.62
C THR A 119 -2.81 15.34 -4.97
N LEU A 120 -1.79 14.45 -4.98
CA LEU A 120 -0.49 14.74 -4.38
C LEU A 120 0.27 15.85 -5.12
N ASP A 121 0.22 15.87 -6.43
CA ASP A 121 0.86 16.93 -7.23
C ASP A 121 0.18 18.29 -6.99
N GLY A 122 -1.15 18.31 -6.87
CA GLY A 122 -1.94 19.54 -6.69
C GLY A 122 -1.90 20.12 -5.27
N THR A 123 -1.85 19.27 -4.25
CA THR A 123 -1.86 19.71 -2.83
C THR A 123 -0.46 19.87 -2.24
N GLY A 124 0.52 19.14 -2.76
CA GLY A 124 1.85 19.03 -2.15
C GLY A 124 1.92 18.08 -0.95
N ALA A 125 0.81 17.42 -0.59
CA ALA A 125 0.77 16.45 0.52
C ALA A 125 1.74 15.28 0.31
N ASP A 126 2.14 14.64 1.39
CA ASP A 126 3.09 13.52 1.39
C ASP A 126 2.41 12.17 1.15
N MET A 127 1.15 12.03 1.55
CA MET A 127 0.36 10.81 1.42
C MET A 127 -1.09 11.13 1.01
N CYS A 128 -1.64 10.32 0.12
CA CYS A 128 -3.04 10.34 -0.28
C CYS A 128 -3.68 9.00 0.11
N VAL A 129 -4.80 9.06 0.81
CA VAL A 129 -5.64 7.91 1.14
C VAL A 129 -6.97 8.08 0.44
N VAL A 130 -7.45 7.04 -0.25
CA VAL A 130 -8.78 7.06 -0.92
C VAL A 130 -9.85 6.41 -0.05
N ARG A 131 -11.13 6.55 -0.41
CA ARG A 131 -12.17 5.69 0.13
C ARG A 131 -11.96 4.26 -0.33
N ILE A 132 -12.06 3.34 0.61
CA ILE A 132 -11.86 1.91 0.39
C ILE A 132 -13.21 1.21 0.48
N ILE A 133 -13.47 0.32 -0.45
CA ILE A 133 -14.63 -0.57 -0.42
C ILE A 133 -14.17 -1.93 0.08
N GLU A 134 -14.73 -2.41 1.17
CA GLU A 134 -14.62 -3.82 1.56
C GLU A 134 -15.47 -4.64 0.61
N ARG A 135 -14.83 -5.44 -0.23
CA ARG A 135 -15.50 -6.33 -1.18
C ARG A 135 -15.43 -7.76 -0.66
N PHE A 136 -16.57 -8.30 -0.29
CA PHE A 136 -16.66 -9.71 0.09
C PHE A 136 -16.86 -10.55 -1.16
N GLU A 137 -15.97 -11.51 -1.38
CA GLU A 137 -15.96 -12.33 -2.59
C GLU A 137 -15.70 -13.81 -2.29
N GLN A 138 -16.10 -14.66 -3.20
CA GLN A 138 -15.84 -16.08 -3.22
C GLN A 138 -15.06 -16.45 -4.48
N GLN A 139 -13.96 -17.18 -4.32
CA GLN A 139 -13.24 -17.76 -5.44
C GLN A 139 -13.99 -18.98 -5.95
N THR A 140 -14.13 -19.10 -7.28
CA THR A 140 -14.75 -20.23 -8.00
C THR A 140 -13.79 -20.76 -9.06
N GLU A 141 -14.16 -21.82 -9.75
CA GLU A 141 -13.38 -22.35 -10.88
C GLU A 141 -13.28 -21.34 -12.04
N ASP A 142 -14.31 -20.51 -12.22
CA ASP A 142 -14.39 -19.53 -13.32
C ASP A 142 -13.90 -18.12 -12.93
N GLY A 143 -13.40 -17.93 -11.69
CA GLY A 143 -12.93 -16.62 -11.21
C GLY A 143 -13.46 -16.24 -9.84
N PHE A 144 -13.95 -15.01 -9.68
CA PHE A 144 -14.41 -14.46 -8.40
C PHE A 144 -15.84 -13.94 -8.50
N ILE A 145 -16.67 -14.31 -7.54
CA ILE A 145 -18.05 -13.80 -7.41
C ILE A 145 -18.11 -12.82 -6.25
N VAL A 146 -18.55 -11.61 -6.51
CA VAL A 146 -18.78 -10.60 -5.48
C VAL A 146 -20.08 -10.93 -4.74
N LEU A 147 -19.99 -11.11 -3.43
CA LEU A 147 -21.11 -11.43 -2.55
C LEU A 147 -21.74 -10.19 -1.93
N ASN A 148 -20.91 -9.24 -1.52
CA ASN A 148 -21.31 -8.00 -0.87
C ASN A 148 -20.22 -6.95 -0.96
N GLU A 149 -20.60 -5.68 -0.82
CA GLU A 149 -19.68 -4.54 -0.72
C GLU A 149 -20.17 -3.58 0.36
N ARG A 150 -19.24 -2.95 1.07
CA ARG A 150 -19.54 -1.85 1.97
C ARG A 150 -18.38 -0.87 2.05
N THR A 151 -18.64 0.39 2.35
CA THR A 151 -17.57 1.37 2.57
C THR A 151 -16.82 1.06 3.86
N PHE A 152 -15.50 0.94 3.75
CA PHE A 152 -14.61 0.80 4.91
C PHE A 152 -14.52 2.15 5.63
N HIS A 153 -14.89 2.19 6.92
CA HIS A 153 -14.92 3.41 7.72
C HIS A 153 -15.67 4.58 7.04
N GLU A 154 -16.93 4.37 6.70
CA GLU A 154 -17.82 5.36 6.07
C GLU A 154 -17.90 6.67 6.88
N ASP A 155 -17.75 6.58 8.22
CA ASP A 155 -17.79 7.69 9.16
C ASP A 155 -16.57 8.61 9.16
N LEU A 156 -15.52 8.30 8.35
CA LEU A 156 -14.28 9.05 8.34
C LEU A 156 -14.43 10.40 7.62
N PRO A 157 -14.45 11.54 8.34
CA PRO A 157 -14.67 12.85 7.71
C PRO A 157 -13.41 13.43 7.07
N ALA A 158 -12.22 13.01 7.53
CA ALA A 158 -10.91 13.43 7.08
C ALA A 158 -9.84 12.43 7.55
N MET A 159 -8.66 12.46 6.93
CA MET A 159 -7.53 11.64 7.38
C MET A 159 -6.66 12.45 8.34
N GLY A 160 -7.04 12.45 9.61
CA GLY A 160 -6.30 13.10 10.69
C GLY A 160 -5.59 12.10 11.60
N LEU A 161 -4.54 12.54 12.29
CA LEU A 161 -3.76 11.72 13.25
C LEU A 161 -4.66 10.99 14.26
N GLN A 162 -5.66 11.68 14.82
CA GLN A 162 -6.58 11.11 15.80
C GLN A 162 -7.35 9.88 15.27
N PHE A 163 -7.61 9.83 13.98
CA PHE A 163 -8.29 8.70 13.36
C PHE A 163 -7.34 7.53 13.12
N LEU A 164 -6.12 7.81 12.67
CA LEU A 164 -5.09 6.80 12.46
C LEU A 164 -4.60 6.18 13.76
N PHE A 165 -4.41 6.99 14.82
CA PHE A 165 -4.01 6.48 16.13
C PHE A 165 -5.06 5.61 16.81
N ARG A 166 -6.33 5.80 16.47
CA ARG A 166 -7.40 4.99 17.05
C ARG A 166 -7.46 3.58 16.46
N THR A 167 -7.34 3.46 15.15
CA THR A 167 -7.38 2.18 14.42
C THR A 167 -6.81 2.35 13.02
N ASN A 168 -6.43 1.25 12.36
CA ASN A 168 -6.01 1.30 10.96
C ASN A 168 -7.19 1.74 10.08
N ARG A 169 -7.02 2.89 9.43
CA ARG A 169 -8.00 3.51 8.52
C ARG A 169 -7.48 3.59 7.08
N ALA A 170 -6.25 3.14 6.86
CA ALA A 170 -5.53 3.30 5.60
C ALA A 170 -4.76 2.01 5.27
N VAL A 171 -5.51 0.95 4.90
CA VAL A 171 -4.87 -0.30 4.45
C VAL A 171 -4.13 -0.07 3.13
N PRO A 172 -3.07 -0.85 2.82
CA PRO A 172 -2.11 -0.56 1.76
C PRO A 172 -2.74 -0.25 0.41
N ILE A 173 -3.76 -1.02 0.01
CA ILE A 173 -4.41 -0.87 -1.30
C ILE A 173 -5.03 0.53 -1.53
N GLY A 174 -5.38 1.24 -0.47
CA GLY A 174 -5.99 2.59 -0.56
C GLY A 174 -5.00 3.74 -0.47
N VAL A 175 -3.68 3.50 -0.54
CA VAL A 175 -2.66 4.50 -0.21
C VAL A 175 -1.68 4.71 -1.37
N LEU A 176 -1.46 5.98 -1.73
CA LEU A 176 -0.33 6.43 -2.52
C LEU A 176 0.48 7.45 -1.71
N TYR A 177 1.80 7.32 -1.67
CA TYR A 177 2.63 8.24 -0.89
C TYR A 177 3.94 8.61 -1.60
N ARG A 178 4.52 9.76 -1.20
CA ARG A 178 5.82 10.19 -1.70
C ARG A 178 6.93 9.31 -1.14
N ARG A 179 7.84 8.86 -2.00
CA ARG A 179 9.03 8.12 -1.60
C ARG A 179 9.83 8.80 -0.49
N THR A 180 9.89 10.13 -0.50
CA THR A 180 10.61 10.93 0.49
C THR A 180 10.12 10.73 1.93
N LEU A 181 8.96 10.11 2.15
CA LEU A 181 8.55 9.69 3.49
C LEU A 181 9.51 8.66 4.08
N HIS A 182 10.08 7.74 3.28
CA HIS A 182 11.08 6.79 3.77
C HIS A 182 12.38 7.46 4.22
N GLU A 183 12.72 8.63 3.68
CA GLU A 183 13.85 9.42 4.14
C GLU A 183 13.56 10.10 5.50
N LYS A 184 12.29 10.45 5.73
CA LYS A 184 11.83 11.12 6.96
C LYS A 184 11.62 10.14 8.12
N VAL A 185 10.99 8.99 7.85
CA VAL A 185 10.50 8.08 8.91
C VAL A 185 11.08 6.66 8.83
N GLY A 186 11.95 6.36 7.87
CA GLY A 186 12.48 5.02 7.65
C GLY A 186 11.52 4.10 6.89
N TYR A 187 11.83 2.83 6.90
CA TYR A 187 11.10 1.78 6.20
C TYR A 187 10.01 1.15 7.08
N PHE A 188 9.24 0.20 6.50
CA PHE A 188 8.33 -0.64 7.28
C PHE A 188 9.11 -1.46 8.30
N ASP A 189 8.54 -1.68 9.47
CA ASP A 189 9.16 -2.48 10.53
C ASP A 189 9.04 -3.98 10.19
N GLU A 190 10.16 -4.61 9.83
CA GLU A 190 10.23 -6.02 9.45
C GLU A 190 10.08 -6.98 10.65
N GLU A 191 10.09 -6.48 11.89
CA GLU A 191 9.82 -7.28 13.09
C GLU A 191 8.31 -7.45 13.35
N LEU A 192 7.46 -6.67 12.67
CA LEU A 192 6.01 -6.75 12.78
C LEU A 192 5.45 -7.74 11.75
N PRO A 193 4.93 -8.89 12.14
CA PRO A 193 4.30 -9.85 11.22
C PRO A 193 2.92 -9.40 10.73
N VAL A 194 2.30 -8.45 11.41
CA VAL A 194 1.02 -7.81 11.09
C VAL A 194 1.06 -6.36 11.60
N VAL A 195 0.17 -5.52 11.14
CA VAL A 195 -0.01 -4.09 11.49
C VAL A 195 1.17 -3.18 11.12
N GLY A 196 2.15 -3.64 10.36
CA GLY A 196 3.29 -2.83 9.95
C GLY A 196 2.90 -1.68 9.00
N ASP A 197 1.88 -1.87 8.18
CA ASP A 197 1.26 -0.84 7.35
C ASP A 197 0.68 0.30 8.21
N TRP A 198 -0.04 -0.05 9.27
CA TRP A 198 -0.62 0.92 10.19
C TRP A 198 0.46 1.66 11.01
N GLU A 199 1.47 0.96 11.48
CA GLU A 199 2.62 1.53 12.18
C GLU A 199 3.34 2.56 11.28
N PHE A 200 3.65 2.19 10.04
CA PHE A 200 4.26 3.09 9.06
C PHE A 200 3.38 4.31 8.78
N ASN A 201 2.08 4.11 8.57
CA ASN A 201 1.14 5.19 8.29
C ASN A 201 1.05 6.21 9.44
N MET A 202 1.17 5.76 10.70
CA MET A 202 1.24 6.65 11.86
C MET A 202 2.52 7.50 11.85
N ARG A 203 3.70 6.89 11.63
CA ARG A 203 4.96 7.64 11.51
C ARG A 203 4.92 8.61 10.34
N ALA A 204 4.42 8.17 9.20
CA ALA A 204 4.27 9.01 8.02
C ALA A 204 3.36 10.22 8.27
N ALA A 205 2.22 10.02 8.93
CA ALA A 205 1.27 11.09 9.25
C ALA A 205 1.80 12.05 10.33
N MET A 206 2.73 11.63 11.18
CA MET A 206 3.42 12.54 12.11
C MET A 206 4.48 13.40 11.41
N ALA A 207 5.08 12.91 10.34
CA ALA A 207 6.18 13.56 9.64
C ALA A 207 5.75 14.32 8.37
N GLY A 208 4.53 14.11 7.89
CA GLY A 208 4.04 14.68 6.63
C GLY A 208 2.53 14.93 6.64
N GLU A 209 2.05 15.57 5.58
CA GLU A 209 0.63 15.85 5.39
C GLU A 209 -0.07 14.66 4.73
N VAL A 210 -1.21 14.25 5.28
CA VAL A 210 -2.05 13.17 4.75
C VAL A 210 -3.37 13.74 4.24
N GLN A 211 -3.64 13.53 2.95
CA GLN A 211 -4.86 13.96 2.29
C GLN A 211 -5.83 12.77 2.14
N LEU A 212 -7.08 12.94 2.56
CA LEU A 212 -8.17 12.05 2.18
C LEU A 212 -8.76 12.50 0.84
N LEU A 213 -8.70 11.63 -0.16
CA LEU A 213 -9.45 11.75 -1.39
C LEU A 213 -10.77 10.99 -1.24
N ASP A 214 -11.86 11.72 -1.13
CA ASP A 214 -13.20 11.16 -0.84
C ASP A 214 -13.84 10.51 -2.09
N GLU A 215 -13.11 9.57 -2.68
CA GLU A 215 -13.53 8.81 -3.87
C GLU A 215 -13.28 7.30 -3.62
N PRO A 216 -14.23 6.40 -3.93
CA PRO A 216 -14.11 4.96 -3.73
C PRO A 216 -13.26 4.34 -4.86
N LEU A 217 -11.94 4.39 -4.71
CA LEU A 217 -10.99 4.01 -5.75
C LEU A 217 -10.20 2.72 -5.44
N ALA A 218 -10.42 2.09 -4.30
CA ALA A 218 -9.74 0.87 -3.90
C ALA A 218 -10.72 -0.14 -3.33
N TYR A 219 -10.49 -1.42 -3.61
CA TYR A 219 -11.30 -2.54 -3.14
C TYR A 219 -10.43 -3.47 -2.30
N TRP A 220 -10.70 -3.52 -1.00
CA TRP A 220 -10.12 -4.48 -0.09
C TRP A 220 -10.92 -5.77 -0.14
N CYS A 221 -10.38 -6.78 -0.84
CA CYS A 221 -11.09 -8.01 -1.13
C CYS A 221 -10.99 -9.01 0.03
N LYS A 222 -12.11 -9.39 0.59
CA LYS A 222 -12.23 -10.29 1.75
C LYS A 222 -12.89 -11.60 1.37
N ARG A 223 -12.33 -12.69 1.81
CA ARG A 223 -12.81 -14.07 1.58
C ARG A 223 -12.93 -14.80 2.92
N PRO A 224 -13.99 -14.53 3.71
CA PRO A 224 -14.14 -15.03 5.08
C PRO A 224 -14.14 -16.56 5.19
N ASP A 225 -14.61 -17.24 4.15
CA ASP A 225 -14.72 -18.71 4.13
C ASP A 225 -13.51 -19.39 3.45
N ALA A 226 -12.53 -18.60 2.97
CA ALA A 226 -11.35 -19.15 2.31
C ALA A 226 -10.36 -19.73 3.31
N THR A 227 -9.65 -20.78 2.88
CA THR A 227 -8.61 -21.44 3.66
C THR A 227 -7.31 -21.54 2.87
N GLY A 228 -6.19 -21.80 3.54
CA GLY A 228 -4.88 -21.94 2.90
C GLY A 228 -4.42 -20.63 2.25
N SER A 229 -3.83 -20.72 1.06
CA SER A 229 -3.31 -19.55 0.33
C SER A 229 -4.37 -18.56 -0.14
N ALA A 230 -5.63 -18.96 -0.21
CA ALA A 230 -6.74 -18.07 -0.57
C ALA A 230 -7.25 -17.21 0.60
N ALA A 231 -6.90 -17.54 1.85
CA ALA A 231 -7.32 -16.81 3.03
C ALA A 231 -6.65 -15.43 3.12
N ASN A 232 -7.37 -14.45 3.68
CA ASN A 232 -6.78 -13.15 4.00
C ASN A 232 -5.97 -13.21 5.31
N SER A 233 -4.90 -12.42 5.42
CA SER A 233 -4.09 -12.29 6.65
C SER A 233 -4.89 -11.79 7.86
N VAL A 234 -5.97 -11.04 7.64
CA VAL A 234 -6.89 -10.53 8.68
C VAL A 234 -7.57 -11.64 9.50
N SER A 235 -7.55 -12.90 9.06
CA SER A 235 -8.06 -14.04 9.85
C SER A 235 -7.33 -14.26 11.18
N HIS A 236 -6.19 -13.58 11.40
CA HIS A 236 -5.39 -13.66 12.64
C HIS A 236 -5.71 -12.53 13.64
N GLU A 237 -6.97 -12.30 13.95
CA GLU A 237 -7.45 -11.20 14.82
C GLU A 237 -6.69 -11.11 16.16
N GLN A 238 -6.36 -12.23 16.77
CA GLN A 238 -5.61 -12.24 18.03
C GLN A 238 -4.19 -11.67 17.87
N GLN A 239 -3.50 -12.01 16.79
CA GLN A 239 -2.17 -11.45 16.50
C GLN A 239 -2.25 -9.95 16.26
N HIS A 240 -3.23 -9.47 15.48
CA HIS A 240 -3.43 -8.03 15.27
C HIS A 240 -3.60 -7.27 16.58
N ARG A 241 -4.39 -7.79 17.54
CA ARG A 241 -4.57 -7.16 18.86
C ARG A 241 -3.28 -7.12 19.68
N ILE A 242 -2.47 -8.19 19.63
CA ILE A 242 -1.21 -8.25 20.38
C ILE A 242 -0.21 -7.23 19.83
N PHE A 243 0.00 -7.22 18.50
CA PHE A 243 0.95 -6.31 17.87
C PHE A 243 0.47 -4.85 17.88
N ASP A 244 -0.83 -4.57 17.76
CA ASP A 244 -1.40 -3.24 18.00
C ASP A 244 -1.03 -2.72 19.40
N ALA A 245 -1.25 -3.53 20.43
CA ALA A 245 -0.88 -3.16 21.80
C ALA A 245 0.64 -2.96 21.96
N GLN A 246 1.46 -3.77 21.30
CA GLN A 246 2.92 -3.66 21.33
C GLN A 246 3.40 -2.36 20.67
N VAL A 247 2.92 -2.05 19.47
CA VAL A 247 3.25 -0.80 18.73
C VAL A 247 2.91 0.41 19.59
N ARG A 248 1.70 0.47 20.15
CA ARG A 248 1.29 1.57 21.04
C ARG A 248 2.19 1.68 22.28
N ALA A 249 2.48 0.57 22.94
CA ALA A 249 3.32 0.56 24.13
C ALA A 249 4.75 1.01 23.82
N ASN A 250 5.31 0.64 22.67
CA ASN A 250 6.65 1.06 22.27
C ASN A 250 6.67 2.57 21.98
N ALA A 251 5.73 3.08 21.19
CA ALA A 251 5.61 4.50 20.90
C ALA A 251 5.49 5.35 22.18
N ILE A 252 4.65 4.91 23.13
CA ILE A 252 4.51 5.59 24.43
C ILE A 252 5.84 5.59 25.22
N ARG A 253 6.58 4.47 25.23
CA ARG A 253 7.87 4.39 25.93
C ARG A 253 8.91 5.31 25.31
N GLU A 254 8.97 5.38 23.98
CA GLU A 254 9.87 6.27 23.25
C GLU A 254 9.56 7.74 23.54
N ASP A 255 8.28 8.12 23.49
CA ASP A 255 7.85 9.48 23.81
C ASP A 255 8.20 9.86 25.25
N LEU A 256 7.95 8.98 26.22
CA LEU A 256 8.33 9.21 27.61
C LEU A 256 9.84 9.34 27.78
N ALA A 257 10.63 8.52 27.09
CA ALA A 257 12.09 8.60 27.13
C ALA A 257 12.61 9.90 26.51
N ALA A 258 11.92 10.42 25.49
CA ALA A 258 12.21 11.72 24.86
C ALA A 258 11.70 12.93 25.65
N GLY A 259 11.01 12.72 26.79
CA GLY A 259 10.42 13.77 27.61
C GLY A 259 9.13 14.39 27.04
N ALA A 260 8.46 13.70 26.13
CA ALA A 260 7.21 14.17 25.56
C ALA A 260 6.03 14.07 26.54
N HIS A 261 5.06 14.97 26.38
CA HIS A 261 3.81 14.96 27.15
C HIS A 261 2.74 14.17 26.39
N ILE A 262 2.54 12.90 26.74
CA ILE A 262 1.60 11.98 26.08
C ILE A 262 0.16 12.03 26.63
N GLY A 263 -0.13 12.89 27.61
CA GLY A 263 -1.42 12.94 28.31
C GLY A 263 -2.66 12.91 27.41
N PRO A 264 -2.76 13.72 26.33
CA PRO A 264 -3.92 13.72 25.45
C PRO A 264 -4.16 12.40 24.71
N TYR A 265 -3.09 11.65 24.40
CA TYR A 265 -3.19 10.40 23.63
C TYR A 265 -3.66 9.20 24.44
N LEU A 266 -3.43 9.22 25.77
CA LEU A 266 -3.88 8.16 26.68
C LEU A 266 -5.42 8.10 26.84
N TYR A 267 -6.12 9.20 26.59
CA TYR A 267 -7.57 9.29 26.74
C TYR A 267 -8.36 8.92 25.47
N GLN A 268 -7.67 8.69 24.35
CA GLN A 268 -8.31 8.34 23.07
C GLN A 268 -8.39 6.83 22.78
N ALA A 269 -7.98 5.99 23.72
CA ALA A 269 -7.91 4.54 23.56
C ALA A 269 -9.25 3.81 23.84
N HIS A 270 -10.41 4.51 23.73
CA HIS A 270 -11.74 3.91 23.92
C HIS A 270 -12.65 4.16 22.73
#